data_9b88306038d5d17c94912111d8b09a66
#
_entry.id   9b88306038d5d17c94912111d8b09a66
#
_cell.length_a   1.000
_cell.length_b   1.000
_cell.length_c   1.000
_cell.angle_alpha   90.00
_cell.angle_beta   90.00
_cell.angle_gamma   90.00
#
_symmetry.space_group_name_H-M   'P 1'
#
loop_
_entity.id
_entity.type
_entity.pdbx_description
1 polymer ?
#
loop_
_entity_poly.entity_id
_entity_poly.type
_entity_poly.pdbx_seq_one_letter_code
_entity_poly.pdbx_strand_id
1 'polypeptide(L)'
;MTSYHEYNKVEKADYLVGQMQQGKNVALISDAGTPAISDPGEVLVQKCQEAGIVVTSLPGPAACITALTLSGLPARRFCFEGFLPSDKKEKAQVLAELKEESRTILIYEAPHHLVRTLGELYETLGDRRITLCRELTKKFETILPTTIGEALSLYEHEEPRGEYVLVMEGKSLRQKEAERRASWQSMTVEEHMAFYVEGGMDDKTAMKQVAKDRGVAKREIYAAIHGTGMR
;
A
#
# COMPACT_ATOMS: atom_id res chain seq x y z
N MET A 1 29.29 17.74 -14.06
CA MET A 1 28.31 16.68 -13.83
C MET A 1 28.98 15.53 -13.10
N THR A 2 28.32 14.88 -12.15
CA THR A 2 28.85 13.74 -11.38
C THR A 2 27.73 12.75 -11.13
N SER A 3 28.06 11.45 -11.03
CA SER A 3 27.07 10.42 -10.74
C SER A 3 26.64 10.44 -9.27
N TYR A 4 25.34 10.19 -9.03
CA TYR A 4 24.75 10.00 -7.72
C TYR A 4 23.77 8.83 -7.84
N HIS A 5 24.03 7.71 -7.18
CA HIS A 5 23.27 6.48 -7.30
C HIS A 5 23.25 5.70 -5.98
N GLU A 6 22.45 4.67 -5.88
CA GLU A 6 22.19 3.90 -4.66
C GLU A 6 23.48 3.45 -3.95
N TYR A 7 24.48 2.99 -4.72
CA TYR A 7 25.72 2.44 -4.18
C TYR A 7 26.73 3.50 -3.68
N ASN A 8 26.56 4.80 -4.04
CA ASN A 8 27.45 5.85 -3.60
C ASN A 8 26.76 6.98 -2.83
N LYS A 9 25.45 6.87 -2.58
CA LYS A 9 24.58 7.94 -2.07
C LYS A 9 25.08 8.58 -0.80
N VAL A 10 25.67 7.82 0.14
CA VAL A 10 26.11 8.34 1.44
C VAL A 10 27.38 9.18 1.29
N GLU A 11 28.45 8.60 0.74
CA GLU A 11 29.75 9.28 0.56
C GLU A 11 29.60 10.49 -0.39
N LYS A 12 28.83 10.28 -1.47
CA LYS A 12 28.63 11.34 -2.45
C LYS A 12 27.80 12.50 -1.92
N ALA A 13 26.83 12.24 -1.03
CA ALA A 13 26.09 13.29 -0.38
C ALA A 13 27.00 14.16 0.50
N ASP A 14 27.91 13.56 1.28
CA ASP A 14 28.89 14.31 2.10
C ASP A 14 29.77 15.22 1.23
N TYR A 15 30.26 14.68 0.12
CA TYR A 15 31.04 15.48 -0.83
C TYR A 15 30.21 16.65 -1.39
N LEU A 16 28.97 16.41 -1.81
CA LEU A 16 28.11 17.44 -2.40
C LEU A 16 27.73 18.51 -1.36
N VAL A 17 27.41 18.11 -0.14
CA VAL A 17 27.14 19.04 0.97
C VAL A 17 28.35 19.93 1.21
N GLY A 18 29.60 19.39 1.27
CA GLY A 18 30.81 20.16 1.40
C GLY A 18 31.02 21.16 0.25
N GLN A 19 30.62 20.80 -0.98
CA GLN A 19 30.70 21.74 -2.12
C GLN A 19 29.66 22.89 -1.99
N MET A 20 28.44 22.57 -1.49
CA MET A 20 27.39 23.58 -1.27
C MET A 20 27.74 24.53 -0.12
N GLN A 21 28.36 24.04 0.94
CA GLN A 21 28.89 24.89 2.03
C GLN A 21 29.99 25.86 1.56
N GLN A 22 30.70 25.54 0.47
CA GLN A 22 31.64 26.43 -0.21
C GLN A 22 30.96 27.39 -1.21
N GLY A 23 29.63 27.49 -1.18
CA GLY A 23 28.85 28.40 -2.02
C GLY A 23 28.48 27.88 -3.41
N LYS A 24 28.65 26.57 -3.70
CA LYS A 24 28.21 26.00 -4.96
C LYS A 24 26.75 25.63 -4.96
N ASN A 25 26.05 25.85 -6.06
CA ASN A 25 24.70 25.33 -6.29
C ASN A 25 24.79 23.94 -6.92
N VAL A 26 23.93 23.02 -6.46
CA VAL A 26 23.82 21.64 -6.96
C VAL A 26 22.40 21.40 -7.41
N ALA A 27 22.23 20.82 -8.61
CA ALA A 27 20.96 20.30 -9.10
C ALA A 27 21.03 18.78 -9.16
N LEU A 28 20.10 18.10 -8.49
CA LEU A 28 19.86 16.66 -8.62
C LEU A 28 18.88 16.43 -9.77
N ILE A 29 19.25 15.57 -10.71
CA ILE A 29 18.41 15.17 -11.84
C ILE A 29 18.37 13.64 -11.92
N SER A 30 17.30 13.08 -12.45
CA SER A 30 17.16 11.66 -12.80
C SER A 30 16.95 11.47 -14.28
N ASP A 31 16.97 10.24 -14.75
CA ASP A 31 16.77 9.92 -16.17
C ASP A 31 15.34 10.26 -16.62
N ALA A 32 14.36 10.12 -15.72
CA ALA A 32 12.97 10.46 -15.99
C ALA A 32 12.23 10.90 -14.73
N GLY A 33 11.44 11.95 -14.85
CA GLY A 33 10.54 12.41 -13.78
C GLY A 33 11.24 13.18 -12.64
N THR A 34 10.50 13.32 -11.55
CA THR A 34 10.96 14.02 -10.34
C THR A 34 11.93 13.13 -9.56
N PRO A 35 13.17 13.57 -9.28
CA PRO A 35 14.13 12.81 -8.49
C PRO A 35 13.66 12.54 -7.05
N ALA A 36 14.32 11.62 -6.36
CA ALA A 36 14.10 11.28 -4.95
C ALA A 36 12.71 10.71 -4.59
N ILE A 37 11.97 10.18 -5.57
CA ILE A 37 10.73 9.41 -5.31
C ILE A 37 11.03 7.90 -5.33
N SER A 38 11.64 7.40 -6.41
CA SER A 38 12.16 6.02 -6.52
C SER A 38 13.62 6.01 -6.97
N ASP A 39 14.21 7.18 -7.12
CA ASP A 39 15.61 7.40 -7.38
C ASP A 39 16.31 7.86 -6.09
N PRO A 40 17.64 7.66 -5.98
CA PRO A 40 18.41 8.17 -4.86
C PRO A 40 18.33 9.70 -4.74
N GLY A 41 18.03 10.22 -3.55
CA GLY A 41 17.95 11.66 -3.30
C GLY A 41 17.65 12.00 -1.85
N GLU A 42 16.91 11.14 -1.19
CA GLU A 42 16.51 11.25 0.22
C GLU A 42 17.71 11.58 1.14
N VAL A 43 18.78 10.79 1.04
CA VAL A 43 20.00 10.97 1.86
C VAL A 43 20.64 12.34 1.62
N LEU A 44 20.69 12.80 0.36
CA LEU A 44 21.24 14.12 0.04
C LEU A 44 20.37 15.25 0.62
N VAL A 45 19.05 15.15 0.46
CA VAL A 45 18.11 16.13 1.00
C VAL A 45 18.21 16.19 2.52
N GLN A 46 18.24 15.05 3.21
CA GLN A 46 18.40 14.99 4.66
C GLN A 46 19.70 15.68 5.13
N LYS A 47 20.84 15.32 4.52
CA LYS A 47 22.13 15.93 4.87
C LYS A 47 22.18 17.43 4.57
N CYS A 48 21.54 17.90 3.52
CA CYS A 48 21.39 19.33 3.24
C CYS A 48 20.61 20.04 4.37
N GLN A 49 19.50 19.45 4.80
CA GLN A 49 18.68 19.99 5.89
C GLN A 49 19.48 20.05 7.21
N GLU A 50 20.20 18.98 7.55
CA GLU A 50 21.08 18.92 8.71
C GLU A 50 22.20 19.99 8.67
N ALA A 51 22.70 20.30 7.47
CA ALA A 51 23.72 21.32 7.25
C ALA A 51 23.16 22.76 7.08
N GLY A 52 21.85 22.96 7.21
CA GLY A 52 21.20 24.27 7.03
C GLY A 52 21.22 24.80 5.59
N ILE A 53 21.40 23.90 4.61
CA ILE A 53 21.41 24.25 3.19
C ILE A 53 19.97 24.26 2.68
N VAL A 54 19.58 25.32 2.00
CA VAL A 54 18.24 25.47 1.42
C VAL A 54 18.07 24.46 0.27
N VAL A 55 17.04 23.64 0.37
CA VAL A 55 16.64 22.69 -0.67
C VAL A 55 15.29 23.13 -1.26
N THR A 56 15.18 23.11 -2.57
CA THR A 56 13.93 23.36 -3.29
C THR A 56 13.70 22.27 -4.33
N SER A 57 12.45 22.02 -4.68
CA SER A 57 12.08 21.11 -5.76
C SER A 57 11.18 21.82 -6.77
N LEU A 58 11.37 21.51 -8.03
CA LEU A 58 10.46 21.98 -9.09
C LEU A 58 9.30 20.99 -9.22
N PRO A 59 8.05 21.46 -9.42
CA PRO A 59 6.96 20.58 -9.81
C PRO A 59 7.31 19.84 -11.10
N GLY A 60 7.22 18.53 -11.07
CA GLY A 60 7.60 17.68 -12.20
C GLY A 60 6.73 16.43 -12.31
N PRO A 61 6.88 15.67 -13.40
CA PRO A 61 6.13 14.45 -13.63
C PRO A 61 6.55 13.36 -12.63
N ALA A 62 5.56 12.61 -12.16
CA ALA A 62 5.76 11.41 -11.35
C ALA A 62 4.84 10.30 -11.87
N ALA A 63 5.40 9.16 -12.27
CA ALA A 63 4.64 8.07 -12.87
C ALA A 63 3.53 7.55 -11.95
N CYS A 64 3.77 7.48 -10.64
CA CYS A 64 2.76 7.08 -9.66
C CYS A 64 1.54 8.02 -9.65
N ILE A 65 1.74 9.34 -9.71
CA ILE A 65 0.65 10.30 -9.75
C ILE A 65 -0.11 10.23 -11.08
N THR A 66 0.62 10.12 -12.19
CA THR A 66 0.02 9.94 -13.52
C THR A 66 -0.84 8.68 -13.57
N ALA A 67 -0.33 7.55 -13.09
CA ALA A 67 -1.07 6.29 -13.02
C ALA A 67 -2.32 6.41 -12.13
N LEU A 68 -2.19 7.04 -10.96
CA LEU A 68 -3.31 7.25 -10.04
C LEU A 68 -4.45 8.03 -10.71
N THR A 69 -4.14 9.08 -11.45
CA THR A 69 -5.16 9.88 -12.16
C THR A 69 -5.86 9.11 -13.28
N LEU A 70 -5.18 8.13 -13.89
CA LEU A 70 -5.69 7.30 -14.98
C LEU A 70 -6.43 6.04 -14.50
N SER A 71 -6.22 5.65 -13.24
CA SER A 71 -6.76 4.40 -12.70
C SER A 71 -8.26 4.40 -12.44
N GLY A 72 -8.87 5.58 -12.26
CA GLY A 72 -10.27 5.71 -11.83
C GLY A 72 -10.51 5.25 -10.39
N LEU A 73 -9.47 4.94 -9.60
CA LEU A 73 -9.55 4.59 -8.19
C LEU A 73 -9.49 5.85 -7.30
N PRO A 74 -9.96 5.77 -6.04
CA PRO A 74 -9.97 6.93 -5.14
C PRO A 74 -8.58 7.54 -4.93
N ALA A 75 -8.40 8.81 -5.33
CA ALA A 75 -7.12 9.49 -5.26
C ALA A 75 -6.92 10.37 -4.01
N ARG A 76 -7.96 10.54 -3.18
CA ARG A 76 -7.88 11.40 -1.99
C ARG A 76 -6.87 10.90 -0.96
N ARG A 77 -6.78 9.58 -0.80
CA ARG A 77 -5.85 8.91 0.11
C ARG A 77 -5.29 7.69 -0.62
N PHE A 78 -3.98 7.63 -0.72
CA PHE A 78 -3.27 6.51 -1.34
C PHE A 78 -1.98 6.23 -0.56
N CYS A 79 -1.39 5.08 -0.77
CA CYS A 79 -0.04 4.75 -0.36
C CYS A 79 0.77 4.39 -1.61
N PHE A 80 2.03 4.74 -1.58
CA PHE A 80 3.00 4.44 -2.63
C PHE A 80 4.13 3.61 -2.01
N GLU A 81 4.28 2.39 -2.50
CA GLU A 81 5.25 1.41 -2.00
C GLU A 81 6.55 1.38 -2.81
N GLY A 82 6.60 2.11 -3.94
CA GLY A 82 7.72 1.97 -4.87
C GLY A 82 7.80 0.56 -5.44
N PHE A 83 9.02 0.02 -5.55
CA PHE A 83 9.23 -1.39 -5.88
C PHE A 83 9.15 -2.25 -4.62
N LEU A 84 8.46 -3.38 -4.70
CA LEU A 84 8.44 -4.33 -3.58
C LEU A 84 9.84 -4.85 -3.27
N PRO A 85 10.16 -5.10 -1.98
CA PRO A 85 11.46 -5.62 -1.59
C PRO A 85 11.84 -6.90 -2.33
N SER A 86 13.11 -7.05 -2.68
CA SER A 86 13.66 -8.27 -3.27
C SER A 86 13.87 -9.37 -2.23
N ASP A 87 14.15 -9.02 -0.97
CA ASP A 87 14.21 -9.95 0.14
C ASP A 87 12.84 -10.55 0.43
N LYS A 88 12.78 -11.87 0.53
CA LYS A 88 11.51 -12.61 0.70
C LYS A 88 10.80 -12.30 2.01
N LYS A 89 11.56 -12.13 3.10
CA LYS A 89 10.98 -11.89 4.43
C LYS A 89 10.40 -10.47 4.52
N GLU A 90 11.16 -9.50 4.05
CA GLU A 90 10.74 -8.10 4.00
C GLU A 90 9.51 -7.95 3.08
N LYS A 91 9.53 -8.56 1.89
CA LYS A 91 8.39 -8.55 0.99
C LYS A 91 7.14 -9.18 1.60
N ALA A 92 7.27 -10.31 2.28
CA ALA A 92 6.15 -10.96 2.95
C ALA A 92 5.54 -10.05 4.04
N GLN A 93 6.37 -9.29 4.75
CA GLN A 93 5.90 -8.31 5.73
C GLN A 93 5.11 -7.18 5.06
N VAL A 94 5.65 -6.57 3.99
CA VAL A 94 4.97 -5.51 3.23
C VAL A 94 3.63 -6.03 2.67
N LEU A 95 3.60 -7.22 2.08
CA LEU A 95 2.37 -7.82 1.57
C LEU A 95 1.32 -8.05 2.67
N ALA A 96 1.75 -8.46 3.86
CA ALA A 96 0.84 -8.63 5.01
C ALA A 96 0.24 -7.28 5.47
N GLU A 97 1.02 -6.20 5.45
CA GLU A 97 0.54 -4.85 5.73
C GLU A 97 -0.46 -4.38 4.66
N LEU A 98 -0.15 -4.61 3.38
CA LEU A 98 -1.01 -4.26 2.25
C LEU A 98 -2.35 -5.01 2.26
N LYS A 99 -2.41 -6.19 2.85
CA LYS A 99 -3.65 -6.95 3.03
C LYS A 99 -4.71 -6.13 3.77
N GLU A 100 -4.31 -5.38 4.79
CA GLU A 100 -5.20 -4.56 5.62
C GLU A 100 -5.32 -3.11 5.13
N GLU A 101 -4.53 -2.71 4.14
CA GLU A 101 -4.56 -1.34 3.62
C GLU A 101 -5.89 -1.05 2.91
N SER A 102 -6.51 0.08 3.28
CA SER A 102 -7.80 0.52 2.74
C SER A 102 -7.70 1.68 1.75
N ARG A 103 -6.52 2.29 1.64
CA ARG A 103 -6.26 3.33 0.65
C ARG A 103 -5.94 2.70 -0.70
N THR A 104 -6.00 3.47 -1.76
CA THR A 104 -5.47 3.06 -3.07
C THR A 104 -3.97 2.81 -2.95
N ILE A 105 -3.48 1.68 -3.47
CA ILE A 105 -2.10 1.22 -3.36
C ILE A 105 -1.45 1.39 -4.73
N LEU A 106 -0.24 1.97 -4.75
CA LEU A 106 0.57 2.12 -5.95
C LEU A 106 1.89 1.38 -5.79
N ILE A 107 2.24 0.56 -6.79
CA ILE A 107 3.48 -0.21 -6.83
C ILE A 107 4.13 0.00 -8.21
N TYR A 108 5.44 0.20 -8.23
CA TYR A 108 6.24 0.12 -9.45
C TYR A 108 6.67 -1.32 -9.70
N GLU A 109 6.64 -1.75 -10.95
CA GLU A 109 7.05 -3.11 -11.28
C GLU A 109 7.77 -3.21 -12.63
N ALA A 110 8.79 -4.05 -12.63
CA ALA A 110 9.53 -4.41 -13.84
C ALA A 110 8.84 -5.56 -14.59
N PRO A 111 8.92 -5.62 -15.94
CA PRO A 111 8.20 -6.62 -16.71
C PRO A 111 8.53 -8.06 -16.30
N HIS A 112 9.80 -8.34 -16.03
CA HIS A 112 10.27 -9.68 -15.68
C HIS A 112 9.84 -10.17 -14.28
N HIS A 113 9.29 -9.29 -13.44
CA HIS A 113 8.74 -9.63 -12.13
C HIS A 113 7.21 -9.59 -12.09
N LEU A 114 6.55 -8.97 -13.08
CA LEU A 114 5.13 -8.66 -13.07
C LEU A 114 4.24 -9.86 -12.74
N VAL A 115 4.41 -10.98 -13.46
CA VAL A 115 3.56 -12.18 -13.28
C VAL A 115 3.70 -12.73 -11.87
N ARG A 116 4.93 -12.82 -11.37
CA ARG A 116 5.17 -13.28 -10.01
C ARG A 116 4.56 -12.36 -8.97
N THR A 117 4.73 -11.06 -9.13
CA THR A 117 4.16 -10.04 -8.24
C THR A 117 2.63 -10.08 -8.24
N LEU A 118 2.00 -10.21 -9.41
CA LEU A 118 0.55 -10.38 -9.50
C LEU A 118 0.08 -11.64 -8.76
N GLY A 119 0.82 -12.77 -8.88
CA GLY A 119 0.52 -14.00 -8.14
C GLY A 119 0.61 -13.81 -6.62
N GLU A 120 1.69 -13.22 -6.14
CA GLU A 120 1.90 -12.93 -4.71
C GLU A 120 0.81 -11.98 -4.16
N LEU A 121 0.40 -10.98 -4.95
CA LEU A 121 -0.70 -10.07 -4.63
C LEU A 121 -2.04 -10.80 -4.58
N TYR A 122 -2.32 -11.65 -5.57
CA TYR A 122 -3.56 -12.44 -5.62
C TYR A 122 -3.70 -13.36 -4.41
N GLU A 123 -2.64 -14.10 -4.06
CA GLU A 123 -2.60 -15.00 -2.91
C GLU A 123 -2.82 -14.26 -1.58
N THR A 124 -2.24 -13.06 -1.45
CA THR A 124 -2.26 -12.32 -0.18
C THR A 124 -3.48 -11.43 -0.03
N LEU A 125 -3.84 -10.69 -1.08
CA LEU A 125 -4.87 -9.66 -1.05
C LEU A 125 -6.23 -10.15 -1.61
N GLY A 126 -6.23 -11.27 -2.34
CA GLY A 126 -7.38 -11.75 -3.12
C GLY A 126 -7.55 -11.00 -4.45
N ASP A 127 -8.65 -11.27 -5.12
CA ASP A 127 -8.94 -10.68 -6.43
C ASP A 127 -9.49 -9.25 -6.29
N ARG A 128 -8.58 -8.29 -6.14
CA ARG A 128 -8.90 -6.86 -6.08
C ARG A 128 -8.89 -6.24 -7.47
N ARG A 129 -9.62 -5.14 -7.61
CA ARG A 129 -9.52 -4.28 -8.79
C ARG A 129 -8.12 -3.69 -8.87
N ILE A 130 -7.55 -3.71 -10.08
CA ILE A 130 -6.24 -3.17 -10.38
C ILE A 130 -6.27 -2.45 -11.72
N THR A 131 -5.48 -1.41 -11.88
CA THR A 131 -5.19 -0.80 -13.17
C THR A 131 -3.71 -0.97 -13.46
N LEU A 132 -3.38 -1.64 -14.54
CA LEU A 132 -2.01 -1.79 -15.02
C LEU A 132 -1.71 -0.62 -15.97
N CYS A 133 -0.85 0.30 -15.54
CA CYS A 133 -0.37 1.40 -16.35
C CYS A 133 1.03 1.05 -16.87
N ARG A 134 1.15 0.80 -18.18
CA ARG A 134 2.40 0.41 -18.82
C ARG A 134 2.95 1.54 -19.68
N GLU A 135 4.26 1.74 -19.64
CA GLU A 135 4.99 2.66 -20.51
C GLU A 135 4.37 4.07 -20.56
N LEU A 136 3.95 4.58 -19.39
CA LEU A 136 3.32 5.90 -19.29
C LEU A 136 4.12 6.98 -20.01
N THR A 137 3.43 7.82 -20.78
CA THR A 137 3.96 8.91 -21.61
C THR A 137 4.88 8.49 -22.75
N LYS A 138 5.05 7.18 -23.00
CA LYS A 138 5.88 6.62 -24.08
C LYS A 138 5.00 6.11 -25.23
N LYS A 139 5.64 5.74 -26.33
CA LYS A 139 4.97 5.27 -27.56
C LYS A 139 4.00 4.08 -27.34
N PHE A 140 4.31 3.21 -26.39
CA PHE A 140 3.55 1.98 -26.14
C PHE A 140 2.77 2.06 -24.83
N GLU A 141 2.32 3.27 -24.47
CA GLU A 141 1.47 3.48 -23.32
C GLU A 141 0.20 2.63 -23.41
N THR A 142 -0.10 1.91 -22.34
CA THR A 142 -1.38 1.23 -22.16
C THR A 142 -1.89 1.41 -20.74
N ILE A 143 -3.20 1.60 -20.61
CA ILE A 143 -3.92 1.69 -19.35
C ILE A 143 -4.97 0.59 -19.37
N LEU A 144 -4.82 -0.40 -18.49
CA LEU A 144 -5.68 -1.57 -18.43
C LEU A 144 -6.36 -1.68 -17.05
N PRO A 145 -7.58 -1.16 -16.89
CA PRO A 145 -8.41 -1.45 -15.72
C PRO A 145 -8.91 -2.91 -15.79
N THR A 146 -8.69 -3.68 -14.71
CA THR A 146 -9.00 -5.11 -14.65
C THR A 146 -9.07 -5.58 -13.19
N THR A 147 -9.04 -6.89 -12.95
CA THR A 147 -8.77 -7.49 -11.63
C THR A 147 -7.40 -8.19 -11.63
N ILE A 148 -6.88 -8.50 -10.44
CA ILE A 148 -5.58 -9.20 -10.35
C ILE A 148 -5.65 -10.57 -11.02
N GLY A 149 -6.78 -11.30 -10.86
CA GLY A 149 -6.99 -12.61 -11.49
C GLY A 149 -7.08 -12.56 -13.01
N GLU A 150 -7.80 -11.56 -13.55
CA GLU A 150 -7.86 -11.33 -15.00
C GLU A 150 -6.50 -10.94 -15.58
N ALA A 151 -5.73 -10.10 -14.85
CA ALA A 151 -4.37 -9.73 -15.24
C ALA A 151 -3.44 -10.95 -15.28
N LEU A 152 -3.52 -11.85 -14.31
CA LEU A 152 -2.76 -13.10 -14.31
C LEU A 152 -3.10 -13.94 -15.54
N SER A 153 -4.39 -14.14 -15.82
CA SER A 153 -4.83 -14.92 -16.99
C SER A 153 -4.35 -14.31 -18.32
N LEU A 154 -4.32 -12.98 -18.43
CA LEU A 154 -3.78 -12.29 -19.60
C LEU A 154 -2.29 -12.65 -19.82
N TYR A 155 -1.50 -12.57 -18.75
CA TYR A 155 -0.05 -12.80 -18.84
C TYR A 155 0.35 -14.30 -18.80
N GLU A 156 -0.59 -15.24 -18.73
CA GLU A 156 -0.34 -16.65 -19.09
C GLU A 156 -0.05 -16.82 -20.59
N HIS A 157 -0.54 -15.90 -21.41
CA HIS A 157 -0.46 -15.96 -22.88
C HIS A 157 0.33 -14.82 -23.51
N GLU A 158 0.62 -13.77 -22.76
CA GLU A 158 1.37 -12.61 -23.22
C GLU A 158 2.61 -12.37 -22.38
N GLU A 159 3.74 -12.07 -23.02
CA GLU A 159 4.96 -11.72 -22.31
C GLU A 159 4.90 -10.26 -21.85
N PRO A 160 5.05 -9.96 -20.54
CA PRO A 160 5.11 -8.59 -20.05
C PRO A 160 6.30 -7.82 -20.66
N ARG A 161 6.08 -6.56 -21.08
CA ARG A 161 7.12 -5.70 -21.66
C ARG A 161 6.97 -4.28 -21.17
N GLY A 162 8.09 -3.58 -21.04
CA GLY A 162 8.13 -2.21 -20.55
C GLY A 162 7.93 -2.09 -19.05
N GLU A 163 7.84 -0.89 -18.54
CA GLU A 163 7.71 -0.58 -17.12
C GLU A 163 6.26 -0.42 -16.74
N TYR A 164 5.92 -0.86 -15.53
CA TYR A 164 4.54 -0.85 -15.02
C TYR A 164 4.39 -0.01 -13.76
N VAL A 165 3.26 0.65 -13.67
CA VAL A 165 2.71 1.15 -12.41
C VAL A 165 1.41 0.40 -12.15
N LEU A 166 1.36 -0.33 -11.06
CA LEU A 166 0.19 -1.06 -10.59
C LEU A 166 -0.58 -0.15 -9.64
N VAL A 167 -1.83 0.14 -9.95
CA VAL A 167 -2.72 0.92 -9.08
C VAL A 167 -3.85 0.01 -8.63
N MET A 168 -3.88 -0.32 -7.33
CA MET A 168 -4.82 -1.29 -6.78
C MET A 168 -5.82 -0.66 -5.82
N GLU A 169 -7.01 -1.22 -5.78
CA GLU A 169 -8.00 -0.92 -4.76
C GLU A 169 -7.54 -1.45 -3.40
N GLY A 170 -7.64 -0.61 -2.38
CA GLY A 170 -7.44 -1.04 -0.99
C GLY A 170 -8.58 -1.93 -0.48
N LYS A 171 -8.41 -2.52 0.69
CA LYS A 171 -9.43 -3.35 1.34
C LYS A 171 -10.69 -2.51 1.62
N SER A 172 -11.79 -2.86 0.99
CA SER A 172 -13.04 -2.12 1.11
C SER A 172 -13.65 -2.23 2.51
N LEU A 173 -14.42 -1.23 2.92
CA LEU A 173 -15.17 -1.29 4.18
C LEU A 173 -16.08 -2.52 4.23
N ARG A 174 -16.70 -2.89 3.09
CA ARG A 174 -17.56 -4.07 2.98
C ARG A 174 -16.78 -5.37 3.25
N GLN A 175 -15.56 -5.49 2.74
CA GLN A 175 -14.68 -6.64 3.01
C GLN A 175 -14.29 -6.69 4.49
N LYS A 176 -13.89 -5.55 5.08
CA LYS A 176 -13.57 -5.46 6.51
C LYS A 176 -14.75 -5.85 7.39
N GLU A 177 -15.94 -5.41 7.04
CA GLU A 177 -17.17 -5.78 7.76
C GLU A 177 -17.51 -7.26 7.59
N ALA A 178 -17.36 -7.82 6.38
CA ALA A 178 -17.62 -9.22 6.11
C ALA A 178 -16.68 -10.14 6.89
N GLU A 179 -15.38 -9.85 6.89
CA GLU A 179 -14.38 -10.60 7.66
C GLU A 179 -14.64 -10.50 9.16
N ARG A 180 -14.97 -9.31 9.64
CA ARG A 180 -15.33 -9.08 11.03
C ARG A 180 -16.57 -9.90 11.44
N ARG A 181 -17.60 -9.93 10.56
CA ARG A 181 -18.77 -10.79 10.79
C ARG A 181 -18.42 -12.27 10.81
N ALA A 182 -17.57 -12.71 9.89
CA ALA A 182 -17.13 -14.10 9.84
C ALA A 182 -16.34 -14.49 11.10
N SER A 183 -15.44 -13.62 11.59
CA SER A 183 -14.71 -13.87 12.84
C SER A 183 -15.65 -13.99 14.05
N TRP A 184 -16.69 -13.16 14.11
CA TRP A 184 -17.67 -13.25 15.20
C TRP A 184 -18.59 -14.49 15.12
N GLN A 185 -18.84 -15.01 13.90
CA GLN A 185 -19.59 -16.25 13.75
C GLN A 185 -18.83 -17.49 14.27
N SER A 186 -17.50 -17.45 14.21
CA SER A 186 -16.64 -18.51 14.73
C SER A 186 -16.40 -18.44 16.24
N MET A 187 -16.69 -17.31 16.90
CA MET A 187 -16.57 -17.12 18.35
C MET A 187 -17.84 -17.54 19.08
N THR A 188 -17.71 -18.03 20.30
CA THR A 188 -18.86 -18.16 21.23
C THR A 188 -19.40 -16.78 21.60
N VAL A 189 -20.55 -16.70 22.24
CA VAL A 189 -21.10 -15.41 22.70
C VAL A 189 -20.24 -14.85 23.83
N GLU A 190 -19.73 -15.73 24.67
CA GLU A 190 -18.85 -15.39 25.80
C GLU A 190 -17.52 -14.81 25.31
N GLU A 191 -16.88 -15.45 24.35
CA GLU A 191 -15.64 -14.95 23.72
C GLU A 191 -15.84 -13.59 23.06
N HIS A 192 -16.98 -13.41 22.36
CA HIS A 192 -17.30 -12.13 21.72
C HIS A 192 -17.59 -11.03 22.75
N MET A 193 -18.21 -11.37 23.90
CA MET A 193 -18.36 -10.45 25.03
C MET A 193 -17.01 -10.06 25.62
N ALA A 194 -16.15 -11.06 25.90
CA ALA A 194 -14.81 -10.86 26.47
C ALA A 194 -13.98 -9.90 25.58
N PHE A 195 -14.03 -10.07 24.27
CA PHE A 195 -13.35 -9.19 23.32
C PHE A 195 -13.68 -7.70 23.52
N TYR A 196 -14.96 -7.34 23.75
CA TYR A 196 -15.36 -5.96 23.99
C TYR A 196 -15.06 -5.47 25.40
N VAL A 197 -15.20 -6.33 26.40
CA VAL A 197 -14.90 -5.99 27.79
C VAL A 197 -13.41 -5.76 27.99
N GLU A 198 -12.55 -6.62 27.44
CA GLU A 198 -11.10 -6.44 27.44
C GLU A 198 -10.67 -5.18 26.68
N GLY A 199 -11.43 -4.80 25.63
CA GLY A 199 -11.30 -3.53 24.92
C GLY A 199 -11.78 -2.30 25.70
N GLY A 200 -12.21 -2.46 26.97
CA GLY A 200 -12.59 -1.37 27.87
C GLY A 200 -14.08 -1.00 27.86
N MET A 201 -14.95 -1.80 27.22
CA MET A 201 -16.40 -1.57 27.29
C MET A 201 -16.99 -2.17 28.59
N ASP A 202 -17.98 -1.50 29.15
CA ASP A 202 -18.80 -2.10 30.21
C ASP A 202 -19.70 -3.22 29.65
N ASP A 203 -20.07 -4.20 30.50
CA ASP A 203 -20.85 -5.38 30.12
C ASP A 203 -22.15 -5.03 29.38
N LYS A 204 -22.84 -3.96 29.81
CA LYS A 204 -24.12 -3.55 29.25
C LYS A 204 -23.95 -3.01 27.82
N THR A 205 -22.89 -2.28 27.58
CA THR A 205 -22.52 -1.74 26.27
C THR A 205 -21.98 -2.84 25.35
N ALA A 206 -21.10 -3.70 25.87
CA ALA A 206 -20.59 -4.88 25.17
C ALA A 206 -21.73 -5.79 24.71
N MET A 207 -22.68 -6.10 25.56
CA MET A 207 -23.86 -6.92 25.23
C MET A 207 -24.71 -6.30 24.10
N LYS A 208 -24.88 -4.97 24.09
CA LYS A 208 -25.59 -4.28 22.98
C LYS A 208 -24.81 -4.38 21.67
N GLN A 209 -23.49 -4.26 21.75
CA GLN A 209 -22.63 -4.32 20.57
C GLN A 209 -22.61 -5.73 20.00
N VAL A 210 -22.44 -6.76 20.83
CA VAL A 210 -22.49 -8.18 20.42
C VAL A 210 -23.83 -8.52 19.77
N ALA A 211 -24.95 -8.06 20.33
CA ALA A 211 -26.27 -8.26 19.77
C ALA A 211 -26.38 -7.63 18.37
N LYS A 212 -25.90 -6.40 18.22
CA LYS A 212 -25.85 -5.68 16.94
C LYS A 212 -25.00 -6.40 15.91
N ASP A 213 -23.81 -6.83 16.29
CA ASP A 213 -22.85 -7.47 15.41
C ASP A 213 -23.32 -8.84 14.92
N ARG A 214 -24.01 -9.60 15.78
CA ARG A 214 -24.61 -10.90 15.43
C ARG A 214 -25.97 -10.79 14.76
N GLY A 215 -26.56 -9.59 14.75
CA GLY A 215 -27.90 -9.37 14.18
C GLY A 215 -29.03 -10.03 14.98
N VAL A 216 -28.83 -10.22 16.30
CA VAL A 216 -29.80 -10.84 17.20
C VAL A 216 -30.31 -9.87 18.25
N ALA A 217 -31.41 -10.21 18.94
CA ALA A 217 -31.90 -9.36 20.01
C ALA A 217 -31.02 -9.46 21.27
N LYS A 218 -30.86 -8.34 22.01
CA LYS A 218 -30.04 -8.31 23.25
C LYS A 218 -30.45 -9.40 24.25
N ARG A 219 -31.74 -9.73 24.31
CA ARG A 219 -32.25 -10.78 25.19
C ARG A 219 -31.66 -12.17 24.89
N GLU A 220 -31.34 -12.43 23.64
CA GLU A 220 -30.74 -13.68 23.20
C GLU A 220 -29.28 -13.80 23.65
N ILE A 221 -28.53 -12.69 23.58
CA ILE A 221 -27.19 -12.61 24.14
C ILE A 221 -27.22 -12.81 25.68
N TYR A 222 -28.16 -12.14 26.36
CA TYR A 222 -28.32 -12.29 27.80
C TYR A 222 -28.63 -13.75 28.19
N ALA A 223 -29.53 -14.40 27.45
CA ALA A 223 -29.87 -15.81 27.71
C ALA A 223 -28.70 -16.77 27.43
N ALA A 224 -27.88 -16.47 26.42
CA ALA A 224 -26.68 -17.26 26.10
C ALA A 224 -25.62 -17.18 27.22
N ILE A 225 -25.42 -15.98 27.81
CA ILE A 225 -24.39 -15.76 28.85
C ILE A 225 -24.84 -16.27 30.23
N HIS A 226 -26.12 -16.09 30.57
CA HIS A 226 -26.62 -16.39 31.92
C HIS A 226 -27.42 -17.71 32.01
N GLY A 227 -27.51 -18.45 30.91
CA GLY A 227 -28.36 -19.62 30.79
C GLY A 227 -29.85 -19.25 30.80
N THR A 228 -30.66 -20.00 30.06
CA THR A 228 -32.11 -19.96 30.22
C THR A 228 -32.45 -20.52 31.62
N GLY A 229 -32.49 -19.65 32.61
CA GLY A 229 -33.17 -20.02 33.85
C GLY A 229 -34.59 -20.38 33.49
N MET A 230 -34.87 -21.66 33.33
CA MET A 230 -36.23 -22.14 33.32
C MET A 230 -36.87 -21.77 34.68
N ARG A 231 -37.84 -20.94 34.61
CA ARG A 231 -39.00 -20.94 35.47
C ARG A 231 -40.24 -20.96 34.62
#